data_b4ea5114f92552d9be894776678db5c0
#
_entry.id   b4ea5114f92552d9be894776678db5c0
#
_cell.length_a   1.000
_cell.length_b   1.000
_cell.length_c   1.000
_cell.angle_alpha   90.00
_cell.angle_beta   90.00
_cell.angle_gamma   90.00
#
_symmetry.space_group_name_H-M   'P 1'
#
loop_
_entity.id
_entity.type
_entity.pdbx_description
1 polymer ?
#
loop_
_entity_poly.entity_id
_entity_poly.type
_entity_poly.pdbx_seq_one_letter_code
_entity_poly.pdbx_strand_id
1 'polypeptide(L)'
;MPECSLATADSFSLVQINFNRDSIAAPRLPEWLRKGKTHFEAVHSLKIELRRKGLHTVCESARCPNIHECFSRGSATFMILGNLCTRGCGFCSVPKASPGKSQFSLDPDEPQHVAEMASEMGLRHVVITSVNRDDLADGGSHHFAETVRKVRAALPQSKVEVLTPDFCGDLTAVARVLDAGPDIFNHNMETVERLYRRVRPQAKYPQSLRVLEFAKKYKPRVLAKSGLMVGLGETVEEVHRLLRDVRCCNTDIATIGQYLQPTRRNLPVADFVPPATFDAYRDYGLSIGFRAVFSGPFVRSSYFADKVSEQASRVDDQ
;
A
#
# COMPACT_ATOMS: atom_id res chain seq x y z
N MET A 1 1.14 17.58 -24.48
CA MET A 1 0.77 16.27 -23.94
C MET A 1 1.89 15.30 -24.28
N PRO A 2 2.61 14.71 -23.31
CA PRO A 2 3.53 13.63 -23.65
C PRO A 2 2.69 12.35 -23.75
N GLU A 3 2.59 11.85 -24.96
CA GLU A 3 2.04 10.55 -25.27
C GLU A 3 2.78 9.48 -24.48
N CYS A 4 2.04 8.68 -23.70
CA CYS A 4 2.52 7.40 -23.21
C CYS A 4 2.66 6.51 -24.45
N SER A 5 3.80 6.59 -25.15
CA SER A 5 4.03 5.79 -26.33
C SER A 5 3.97 4.33 -25.93
N LEU A 6 3.00 3.61 -26.48
CA LEU A 6 3.03 2.17 -26.60
C LEU A 6 4.36 1.82 -27.24
N ALA A 7 5.31 1.35 -26.42
CA ALA A 7 6.53 0.76 -26.94
C ALA A 7 6.10 -0.43 -27.79
N THR A 8 6.30 -0.29 -29.09
CA THR A 8 6.22 -1.37 -30.07
C THR A 8 7.01 -2.56 -29.53
N ALA A 9 6.46 -3.73 -29.72
CA ALA A 9 6.96 -5.01 -29.27
C ALA A 9 8.38 -5.27 -29.79
N ASP A 10 9.37 -4.69 -29.13
CA ASP A 10 10.73 -5.17 -29.20
C ASP A 10 10.92 -6.23 -28.13
N SER A 11 11.35 -7.38 -28.57
CA SER A 11 11.61 -8.62 -27.86
C SER A 11 12.12 -8.38 -26.44
N PHE A 12 11.22 -8.41 -25.45
CA PHE A 12 11.61 -8.55 -24.05
C PHE A 12 12.17 -9.96 -23.87
N SER A 13 13.48 -10.09 -24.01
CA SER A 13 14.17 -11.25 -23.48
C SER A 13 13.91 -11.26 -21.96
N LEU A 14 13.17 -12.27 -21.54
CA LEU A 14 13.03 -12.60 -20.12
C LEU A 14 14.44 -12.78 -19.56
N VAL A 15 14.94 -11.78 -18.86
CA VAL A 15 16.11 -11.95 -18.01
C VAL A 15 15.65 -12.91 -16.91
N GLN A 16 15.87 -14.19 -17.15
CA GLN A 16 15.82 -15.20 -16.10
C GLN A 16 16.96 -14.86 -15.15
N ILE A 17 16.65 -14.17 -14.06
CA ILE A 17 17.58 -14.03 -12.96
C ILE A 17 17.68 -15.42 -12.33
N ASN A 18 18.70 -16.18 -12.76
CA ASN A 18 19.09 -17.41 -12.10
C ASN A 18 19.64 -17.03 -10.73
N PHE A 19 18.78 -17.11 -9.71
CA PHE A 19 19.25 -17.14 -8.33
C PHE A 19 20.00 -18.44 -8.14
N ASN A 20 21.31 -18.34 -7.95
CA ASN A 20 22.15 -19.46 -7.55
C ASN A 20 21.52 -20.09 -6.30
N ARG A 21 21.03 -21.33 -6.44
CA ARG A 21 20.32 -22.07 -5.39
C ARG A 21 21.32 -22.76 -4.46
N ASP A 22 22.31 -22.05 -4.00
CA ASP A 22 23.07 -22.55 -2.87
C ASP A 22 22.19 -22.46 -1.64
N SER A 23 21.97 -23.57 -0.99
CA SER A 23 21.08 -23.83 0.12
C SER A 23 21.47 -23.06 1.38
N ILE A 24 21.31 -21.75 1.35
CA ILE A 24 21.30 -20.94 2.58
C ILE A 24 19.92 -21.15 3.19
N ALA A 25 19.85 -21.90 4.28
CA ALA A 25 18.63 -22.05 5.08
C ALA A 25 18.10 -20.65 5.37
N ALA A 26 16.80 -20.41 5.08
CA ALA A 26 16.19 -19.13 5.37
C ALA A 26 16.50 -18.71 6.82
N PRO A 27 17.00 -17.51 7.07
CA PRO A 27 17.38 -17.08 8.41
C PRO A 27 16.20 -17.24 9.35
N ARG A 28 16.42 -17.81 10.54
CA ARG A 28 15.35 -17.98 11.53
C ARG A 28 14.83 -16.60 11.93
N LEU A 29 13.50 -16.45 11.98
CA LEU A 29 12.87 -15.23 12.44
C LEU A 29 13.34 -14.90 13.87
N PRO A 30 13.88 -13.70 14.12
CA PRO A 30 14.19 -13.22 15.46
C PRO A 30 12.95 -13.26 16.37
N GLU A 31 13.17 -13.25 17.67
CA GLU A 31 12.10 -13.34 18.66
C GLU A 31 11.06 -12.22 18.50
N TRP A 32 11.51 -10.98 18.27
CA TRP A 32 10.64 -9.81 18.08
C TRP A 32 9.79 -9.84 16.80
N LEU A 33 10.03 -10.78 15.87
CA LEU A 33 9.25 -11.02 14.66
C LEU A 33 8.35 -12.26 14.75
N ARG A 34 8.21 -12.85 15.94
CA ARG A 34 7.31 -13.97 16.15
C ARG A 34 5.97 -13.45 16.65
N LYS A 35 4.92 -13.67 15.88
CA LYS A 35 3.54 -13.30 16.24
C LYS A 35 2.68 -14.56 16.38
N GLY A 36 1.98 -14.67 17.51
CA GLY A 36 1.02 -15.73 17.73
C GLY A 36 -0.19 -15.61 16.78
N LYS A 37 -0.75 -16.73 16.39
CA LYS A 37 -2.01 -16.78 15.63
C LYS A 37 -3.15 -16.93 16.64
N THR A 38 -4.04 -15.93 16.69
CA THR A 38 -5.22 -15.92 17.56
C THR A 38 -6.47 -15.61 16.73
N HIS A 39 -7.66 -15.94 17.24
CA HIS A 39 -8.95 -15.56 16.64
C HIS A 39 -9.24 -16.17 15.28
N PHE A 40 -9.06 -17.47 15.10
CA PHE A 40 -9.26 -18.15 13.83
C PHE A 40 -10.70 -18.07 13.30
N GLU A 41 -11.71 -18.16 14.17
CA GLU A 41 -13.13 -18.15 13.80
C GLU A 41 -13.57 -16.84 13.17
N ALA A 42 -13.23 -15.70 13.79
CA ALA A 42 -13.54 -14.37 13.26
C ALA A 42 -12.90 -14.13 11.87
N VAL A 43 -11.65 -14.59 11.70
CA VAL A 43 -10.94 -14.51 10.42
C VAL A 43 -11.64 -15.37 9.36
N HIS A 44 -12.08 -16.57 9.73
CA HIS A 44 -12.73 -17.47 8.81
C HIS A 44 -14.08 -16.95 8.33
N SER A 45 -14.93 -16.48 9.24
CA SER A 45 -16.24 -15.89 8.95
C SER A 45 -16.12 -14.69 8.01
N LEU A 46 -15.21 -13.76 8.31
CA LEU A 46 -15.00 -12.58 7.48
C LEU A 46 -14.54 -12.94 6.06
N LYS A 47 -13.68 -13.94 5.93
CA LYS A 47 -13.24 -14.43 4.62
C LYS A 47 -14.38 -15.04 3.79
N ILE A 48 -15.32 -15.73 4.42
CA ILE A 48 -16.51 -16.28 3.74
C ILE A 48 -17.36 -15.13 3.19
N GLU A 49 -17.64 -14.10 4.01
CA GLU A 49 -18.44 -12.96 3.58
C GLU A 49 -17.78 -12.18 2.44
N LEU A 50 -16.48 -11.92 2.52
CA LEU A 50 -15.71 -11.27 1.44
C LEU A 50 -15.83 -12.06 0.12
N ARG A 51 -15.68 -13.38 0.16
CA ARG A 51 -15.80 -14.23 -1.04
C ARG A 51 -17.21 -14.25 -1.60
N ARG A 52 -18.23 -14.27 -0.72
CA ARG A 52 -19.64 -14.24 -1.14
C ARG A 52 -19.96 -12.97 -1.94
N LYS A 53 -19.34 -11.85 -1.60
CA LYS A 53 -19.48 -10.56 -2.30
C LYS A 53 -18.45 -10.36 -3.43
N GLY A 54 -17.61 -11.34 -3.75
CA GLY A 54 -16.56 -11.24 -4.76
C GLY A 54 -15.41 -10.28 -4.38
N LEU A 55 -15.31 -9.89 -3.11
CA LEU A 55 -14.35 -8.90 -2.64
C LEU A 55 -12.99 -9.51 -2.30
N HIS A 56 -11.96 -8.69 -2.47
CA HIS A 56 -10.58 -9.03 -2.16
C HIS A 56 -10.01 -8.11 -1.07
N THR A 57 -9.04 -8.62 -0.30
CA THR A 57 -8.28 -7.82 0.65
C THR A 57 -6.79 -7.95 0.42
N VAL A 58 -6.06 -6.85 0.58
CA VAL A 58 -4.60 -6.90 0.58
C VAL A 58 -4.07 -7.73 1.75
N CYS A 59 -4.83 -7.82 2.84
CA CYS A 59 -4.47 -8.61 4.02
C CYS A 59 -4.29 -10.10 3.70
N GLU A 60 -5.15 -10.65 2.84
CA GLU A 60 -5.04 -12.03 2.36
C GLU A 60 -3.98 -12.15 1.25
N SER A 61 -4.08 -11.31 0.22
CA SER A 61 -3.22 -11.38 -0.97
C SER A 61 -1.74 -11.11 -0.66
N ALA A 62 -1.45 -10.22 0.29
CA ALA A 62 -0.10 -9.93 0.74
C ALA A 62 0.40 -10.85 1.86
N ARG A 63 -0.41 -11.83 2.32
CA ARG A 63 -0.10 -12.72 3.45
C ARG A 63 0.32 -11.93 4.69
N CYS A 64 -0.46 -10.90 5.03
CA CYS A 64 -0.15 -9.97 6.09
C CYS A 64 -0.03 -10.67 7.46
N PRO A 65 1.04 -10.46 8.23
CA PRO A 65 1.20 -11.09 9.55
C PRO A 65 0.17 -10.59 10.59
N ASN A 66 -0.50 -9.45 10.30
CA ASN A 66 -1.46 -8.83 11.20
C ASN A 66 -2.92 -9.27 10.92
N ILE A 67 -3.17 -10.13 9.93
CA ILE A 67 -4.53 -10.47 9.48
C ILE A 67 -5.44 -10.92 10.62
N HIS A 68 -4.95 -11.75 11.53
CA HIS A 68 -5.72 -12.26 12.66
C HIS A 68 -6.14 -11.14 13.62
N GLU A 69 -5.24 -10.23 13.91
CA GLU A 69 -5.51 -9.09 14.79
C GLU A 69 -6.44 -8.07 14.14
N CYS A 70 -6.18 -7.69 12.87
CA CYS A 70 -7.01 -6.72 12.16
C CYS A 70 -8.43 -7.24 11.97
N PHE A 71 -8.60 -8.48 11.50
CA PHE A 71 -9.91 -9.05 11.24
C PHE A 71 -10.73 -9.25 12.52
N SER A 72 -10.09 -9.65 13.65
CA SER A 72 -10.79 -9.74 14.94
C SER A 72 -11.27 -8.39 15.47
N ARG A 73 -10.66 -7.29 15.02
CA ARG A 73 -11.09 -5.92 15.33
C ARG A 73 -12.08 -5.34 14.32
N GLY A 74 -12.55 -6.13 13.36
CA GLY A 74 -13.39 -5.65 12.28
C GLY A 74 -12.68 -4.66 11.36
N SER A 75 -11.36 -4.79 11.16
CA SER A 75 -10.56 -3.91 10.31
C SER A 75 -10.02 -4.67 9.11
N ALA A 76 -10.28 -4.17 7.90
CA ALA A 76 -9.79 -4.75 6.65
C ALA A 76 -9.35 -3.65 5.68
N THR A 77 -8.40 -4.00 4.79
CA THR A 77 -8.02 -3.15 3.66
C THR A 77 -8.55 -3.78 2.39
N PHE A 78 -9.59 -3.18 1.82
CA PHE A 78 -10.20 -3.65 0.58
C PHE A 78 -9.23 -3.42 -0.59
N MET A 79 -9.12 -4.43 -1.44
CA MET A 79 -8.31 -4.37 -2.67
C MET A 79 -9.24 -4.47 -3.87
N ILE A 80 -9.42 -3.36 -4.55
CA ILE A 80 -10.32 -3.20 -5.70
C ILE A 80 -9.61 -3.39 -7.04
N LEU A 81 -10.36 -3.35 -8.14
CA LEU A 81 -9.92 -3.58 -9.52
C LEU A 81 -9.53 -5.05 -9.79
N GLY A 82 -10.07 -5.95 -8.96
CA GLY A 82 -9.83 -7.39 -9.06
C GLY A 82 -8.58 -7.85 -8.30
N ASN A 83 -8.08 -9.03 -8.65
CA ASN A 83 -7.02 -9.73 -7.90
C ASN A 83 -5.74 -9.99 -8.71
N LEU A 84 -5.65 -9.43 -9.92
CA LEU A 84 -4.48 -9.57 -10.80
C LEU A 84 -3.84 -8.20 -11.04
N CYS A 85 -2.52 -8.11 -10.82
CA CYS A 85 -1.78 -6.87 -10.96
C CYS A 85 -0.96 -6.86 -12.26
N THR A 86 -0.96 -5.74 -12.99
CA THR A 86 -0.13 -5.56 -14.20
C THR A 86 1.35 -5.40 -13.90
N ARG A 87 1.73 -5.11 -12.64
CA ARG A 87 3.12 -4.85 -12.23
C ARG A 87 3.75 -5.99 -11.44
N GLY A 88 5.06 -6.15 -11.58
CA GLY A 88 5.88 -7.22 -11.02
C GLY A 88 6.73 -6.83 -9.81
N CYS A 89 6.19 -6.10 -8.82
CA CYS A 89 6.95 -5.76 -7.62
C CYS A 89 7.51 -7.01 -6.91
N GLY A 90 8.83 -7.01 -6.64
CA GLY A 90 9.52 -8.18 -6.10
C GLY A 90 9.14 -8.55 -4.67
N PHE A 91 8.60 -7.62 -3.91
CA PHE A 91 8.14 -7.84 -2.54
C PHE A 91 6.70 -8.36 -2.44
N CYS A 92 5.88 -8.19 -3.49
CA CYS A 92 4.44 -8.37 -3.44
C CYS A 92 4.01 -9.76 -3.91
N SER A 93 3.14 -10.42 -3.14
CA SER A 93 2.60 -11.75 -3.45
C SER A 93 1.24 -11.71 -4.16
N VAL A 94 0.73 -10.53 -4.49
CA VAL A 94 -0.47 -10.41 -5.35
C VAL A 94 -0.17 -11.07 -6.70
N PRO A 95 -1.07 -11.91 -7.23
CA PRO A 95 -0.89 -12.57 -8.51
C PRO A 95 -0.64 -11.56 -9.65
N LYS A 96 0.27 -11.93 -10.55
CA LYS A 96 0.63 -11.09 -11.70
C LYS A 96 -0.20 -11.48 -12.92
N ALA A 97 -0.61 -10.48 -13.68
CA ALA A 97 -1.21 -10.70 -14.99
C ALA A 97 -0.20 -11.34 -15.95
N SER A 98 -0.66 -12.29 -16.75
CA SER A 98 0.14 -12.83 -17.83
C SER A 98 -0.01 -11.92 -19.07
N PRO A 99 1.09 -11.49 -19.72
CA PRO A 99 1.01 -10.72 -20.96
C PRO A 99 0.14 -11.45 -22.01
N GLY A 100 -0.76 -10.73 -22.66
CA GLY A 100 -1.57 -11.23 -23.77
C GLY A 100 -2.78 -12.09 -23.36
N LYS A 101 -3.05 -12.29 -22.08
CA LYS A 101 -4.29 -12.92 -21.62
C LYS A 101 -5.25 -11.85 -21.13
N SER A 102 -6.33 -11.58 -21.86
CA SER A 102 -7.43 -10.73 -21.41
C SER A 102 -8.17 -11.43 -20.26
N GLN A 103 -7.73 -11.22 -19.02
CA GLN A 103 -8.35 -11.77 -17.81
C GLN A 103 -8.94 -10.69 -16.90
N PHE A 104 -9.04 -9.48 -17.42
CA PHE A 104 -9.44 -8.32 -16.65
C PHE A 104 -10.83 -7.84 -17.05
N SER A 105 -11.87 -8.43 -16.45
CA SER A 105 -13.14 -7.72 -16.34
C SER A 105 -13.14 -6.88 -15.08
N LEU A 106 -13.58 -5.63 -15.19
CA LEU A 106 -13.97 -4.86 -14.03
C LEU A 106 -15.36 -5.33 -13.62
N ASP A 107 -15.53 -5.61 -12.34
CA ASP A 107 -16.86 -5.80 -11.77
C ASP A 107 -17.47 -4.41 -11.51
N PRO A 108 -18.52 -3.99 -12.24
CA PRO A 108 -19.13 -2.68 -12.05
C PRO A 108 -19.79 -2.53 -10.67
N ASP A 109 -20.14 -3.64 -10.01
CA ASP A 109 -20.79 -3.67 -8.70
C ASP A 109 -19.79 -3.71 -7.53
N GLU A 110 -18.48 -3.90 -7.79
CA GLU A 110 -17.44 -3.93 -6.76
C GLU A 110 -17.50 -2.69 -5.84
N PRO A 111 -17.67 -1.44 -6.32
CA PRO A 111 -17.79 -0.26 -5.46
C PRO A 111 -18.96 -0.33 -4.47
N GLN A 112 -20.09 -0.86 -4.91
CA GLN A 112 -21.27 -1.04 -4.09
C GLN A 112 -21.04 -2.14 -3.04
N HIS A 113 -20.48 -3.26 -3.44
CA HIS A 113 -20.16 -4.39 -2.55
C HIS A 113 -19.16 -3.99 -1.47
N VAL A 114 -18.16 -3.16 -1.80
CA VAL A 114 -17.20 -2.61 -0.80
C VAL A 114 -17.93 -1.75 0.22
N ALA A 115 -18.83 -0.87 -0.21
CA ALA A 115 -19.58 0.01 0.68
C ALA A 115 -20.50 -0.78 1.62
N GLU A 116 -21.20 -1.78 1.11
CA GLU A 116 -22.03 -2.68 1.88
C GLU A 116 -21.22 -3.47 2.92
N MET A 117 -20.11 -4.08 2.49
CA MET A 117 -19.24 -4.84 3.39
C MET A 117 -18.67 -3.96 4.50
N ALA A 118 -18.22 -2.76 4.17
CA ALA A 118 -17.71 -1.78 5.14
C ALA A 118 -18.79 -1.40 6.16
N SER A 119 -20.06 -1.24 5.71
CA SER A 119 -21.21 -0.95 6.56
C SER A 119 -21.57 -2.14 7.46
N GLU A 120 -21.64 -3.36 6.91
CA GLU A 120 -21.89 -4.60 7.67
C GLU A 120 -20.84 -4.84 8.77
N MET A 121 -19.58 -4.48 8.49
CA MET A 121 -18.48 -4.53 9.47
C MET A 121 -18.51 -3.38 10.48
N GLY A 122 -19.36 -2.36 10.30
CA GLY A 122 -19.40 -1.18 11.16
C GLY A 122 -18.08 -0.41 11.22
N LEU A 123 -17.38 -0.30 10.08
CA LEU A 123 -16.04 0.28 10.04
C LEU A 123 -16.09 1.79 10.30
N ARG A 124 -15.29 2.25 11.25
CA ARG A 124 -15.05 3.69 11.50
C ARG A 124 -13.91 4.26 10.66
N HIS A 125 -13.08 3.39 10.11
CA HIS A 125 -12.00 3.73 9.20
C HIS A 125 -11.93 2.69 8.08
N VAL A 126 -12.20 3.14 6.85
CA VAL A 126 -12.21 2.28 5.66
C VAL A 126 -10.96 2.54 4.86
N VAL A 127 -10.16 1.50 4.62
CA VAL A 127 -8.97 1.59 3.78
C VAL A 127 -9.24 0.89 2.46
N ILE A 128 -9.06 1.63 1.36
CA ILE A 128 -9.26 1.17 -0.01
C ILE A 128 -7.91 1.22 -0.73
N THR A 129 -7.49 0.11 -1.28
CA THR A 129 -6.32 0.03 -2.16
C THR A 129 -6.69 -0.72 -3.45
N SER A 130 -5.77 -0.83 -4.38
CA SER A 130 -6.01 -1.55 -5.63
C SER A 130 -4.78 -2.33 -6.10
N VAL A 131 -5.01 -3.25 -7.02
CA VAL A 131 -3.95 -3.70 -7.93
C VAL A 131 -3.61 -2.59 -8.92
N ASN A 132 -2.41 -2.62 -9.53
CA ASN A 132 -2.14 -1.75 -10.68
C ASN A 132 -2.86 -2.28 -11.91
N ARG A 133 -3.46 -1.37 -12.66
CA ARG A 133 -4.20 -1.60 -13.90
C ARG A 133 -3.68 -0.68 -15.00
N ASP A 134 -2.37 -0.81 -15.30
CA ASP A 134 -1.72 -0.05 -16.38
C ASP A 134 -2.28 -0.38 -17.78
N ASP A 135 -3.13 -1.39 -17.86
CA ASP A 135 -3.93 -1.77 -19.05
C ASP A 135 -5.17 -0.88 -19.26
N LEU A 136 -5.62 -0.17 -18.22
CA LEU A 136 -6.74 0.77 -18.31
C LEU A 136 -6.23 2.17 -18.65
N ALA A 137 -6.93 2.86 -19.54
CA ALA A 137 -6.54 4.22 -19.99
C ALA A 137 -6.45 5.23 -18.84
N ASP A 138 -7.25 5.03 -17.76
CA ASP A 138 -7.27 5.89 -16.59
C ASP A 138 -6.60 5.24 -15.36
N GLY A 139 -5.92 4.11 -15.54
CA GLY A 139 -5.32 3.34 -14.46
C GLY A 139 -6.31 2.83 -13.41
N GLY A 140 -7.61 2.85 -13.69
CA GLY A 140 -8.70 2.48 -12.78
C GLY A 140 -9.13 3.59 -11.82
N SER A 141 -8.71 4.83 -12.04
CA SER A 141 -9.01 5.96 -11.16
C SER A 141 -10.50 6.30 -11.07
N HIS A 142 -11.29 6.04 -12.11
CA HIS A 142 -12.75 6.20 -12.09
C HIS A 142 -13.41 5.24 -11.10
N HIS A 143 -13.06 3.98 -11.21
CA HIS A 143 -13.56 2.93 -10.34
C HIS A 143 -13.14 3.16 -8.87
N PHE A 144 -11.92 3.66 -8.67
CA PHE A 144 -11.42 4.05 -7.36
C PHE A 144 -12.26 5.18 -6.76
N ALA A 145 -12.50 6.24 -7.54
CA ALA A 145 -13.29 7.39 -7.11
C ALA A 145 -14.75 6.99 -6.80
N GLU A 146 -15.34 6.10 -7.62
CA GLU A 146 -16.69 5.60 -7.38
C GLU A 146 -16.77 4.79 -6.07
N THR A 147 -15.78 3.94 -5.80
CA THR A 147 -15.70 3.20 -4.53
C THR A 147 -15.67 4.15 -3.32
N VAL A 148 -14.86 5.21 -3.39
CA VAL A 148 -14.81 6.23 -2.32
C VAL A 148 -16.18 6.89 -2.13
N ARG A 149 -16.87 7.29 -3.21
CA ARG A 149 -18.19 7.92 -3.12
C ARG A 149 -19.24 6.99 -2.51
N LYS A 150 -19.27 5.71 -2.91
CA LYS A 150 -20.19 4.71 -2.36
C LYS A 150 -19.96 4.48 -0.88
N VAL A 151 -18.68 4.33 -0.47
CA VAL A 151 -18.34 4.19 0.96
C VAL A 151 -18.73 5.43 1.74
N ARG A 152 -18.48 6.64 1.23
CA ARG A 152 -18.89 7.89 1.85
C ARG A 152 -20.41 8.00 2.02
N ALA A 153 -21.18 7.60 1.02
CA ALA A 153 -22.64 7.61 1.09
C ALA A 153 -23.18 6.61 2.13
N ALA A 154 -22.59 5.41 2.22
CA ALA A 154 -23.01 4.37 3.16
C ALA A 154 -22.55 4.66 4.60
N LEU A 155 -21.38 5.28 4.77
CA LEU A 155 -20.72 5.52 6.06
C LEU A 155 -20.27 6.99 6.20
N PRO A 156 -21.16 7.96 6.30
CA PRO A 156 -20.80 9.39 6.27
C PRO A 156 -19.93 9.85 7.43
N GLN A 157 -19.93 9.12 8.56
CA GLN A 157 -19.11 9.43 9.74
C GLN A 157 -17.75 8.73 9.76
N SER A 158 -17.53 7.79 8.83
CA SER A 158 -16.28 7.03 8.78
C SER A 158 -15.18 7.80 8.07
N LYS A 159 -13.95 7.59 8.49
CA LYS A 159 -12.77 8.06 7.76
C LYS A 159 -12.49 7.16 6.57
N VAL A 160 -12.16 7.74 5.43
CA VAL A 160 -11.79 7.00 4.21
C VAL A 160 -10.33 7.28 3.88
N GLU A 161 -9.52 6.24 3.89
CA GLU A 161 -8.13 6.25 3.44
C GLU A 161 -8.03 5.55 2.09
N VAL A 162 -7.34 6.16 1.14
CA VAL A 162 -7.02 5.54 -0.15
C VAL A 162 -5.52 5.29 -0.23
N LEU A 163 -5.11 4.05 -0.61
CA LEU A 163 -3.74 3.72 -0.95
C LEU A 163 -3.67 3.49 -2.46
N THR A 164 -3.24 4.51 -3.18
CA THR A 164 -3.30 4.53 -4.65
C THR A 164 -2.01 4.05 -5.32
N PRO A 165 -2.10 3.49 -6.55
CA PRO A 165 -0.95 3.41 -7.45
C PRO A 165 -0.49 4.81 -7.87
N ASP A 166 0.58 4.87 -8.68
CA ASP A 166 1.06 6.13 -9.25
C ASP A 166 0.35 6.53 -10.55
N PHE A 167 -0.63 5.73 -11.01
CA PHE A 167 -1.39 5.92 -12.26
C PHE A 167 -0.49 6.26 -13.47
N CYS A 168 0.68 5.62 -13.59
CA CYS A 168 1.70 5.92 -14.60
C CYS A 168 2.14 7.40 -14.63
N GLY A 169 1.88 8.16 -13.57
CA GLY A 169 2.18 9.59 -13.44
C GLY A 169 1.08 10.52 -13.95
N ASP A 170 -0.11 9.98 -14.28
CA ASP A 170 -1.28 10.79 -14.63
C ASP A 170 -1.86 11.49 -13.38
N LEU A 171 -1.56 12.78 -13.28
CA LEU A 171 -2.05 13.61 -12.18
C LEU A 171 -3.55 13.91 -12.28
N THR A 172 -4.17 13.77 -13.44
CA THR A 172 -5.63 13.88 -13.62
C THR A 172 -6.33 12.70 -12.95
N ALA A 173 -5.75 11.51 -13.06
CA ALA A 173 -6.23 10.33 -12.36
C ALA A 173 -6.12 10.51 -10.83
N VAL A 174 -5.01 11.08 -10.34
CA VAL A 174 -4.83 11.43 -8.92
C VAL A 174 -5.89 12.44 -8.46
N ALA A 175 -6.11 13.52 -9.24
CA ALA A 175 -7.12 14.53 -8.94
C ALA A 175 -8.52 13.92 -8.83
N ARG A 176 -8.89 13.01 -9.74
CA ARG A 176 -10.18 12.31 -9.74
C ARG A 176 -10.44 11.54 -8.44
N VAL A 177 -9.42 10.85 -7.93
CA VAL A 177 -9.53 10.14 -6.64
C VAL A 177 -9.65 11.11 -5.48
N LEU A 178 -8.88 12.20 -5.49
CA LEU A 178 -8.93 13.26 -4.47
C LEU A 178 -10.28 13.99 -4.45
N ASP A 179 -10.91 14.18 -5.62
CA ASP A 179 -12.24 14.82 -5.74
C ASP A 179 -13.37 13.93 -5.22
N ALA A 180 -13.17 12.64 -5.12
CA ALA A 180 -14.11 11.74 -4.44
C ALA A 180 -14.13 11.94 -2.91
N GLY A 181 -13.19 12.70 -2.35
CA GLY A 181 -13.21 13.17 -0.96
C GLY A 181 -12.65 12.16 0.06
N PRO A 182 -11.52 11.52 -0.16
CA PRO A 182 -10.85 10.75 0.92
C PRO A 182 -10.33 11.70 2.01
N ASP A 183 -10.29 11.22 3.26
CA ASP A 183 -9.67 11.95 4.37
C ASP A 183 -8.14 11.82 4.34
N ILE A 184 -7.65 10.65 3.91
CA ILE A 184 -6.22 10.34 3.82
C ILE A 184 -5.90 9.84 2.41
N PHE A 185 -4.94 10.49 1.78
CA PHE A 185 -4.35 10.07 0.52
C PHE A 185 -2.98 9.44 0.79
N ASN A 186 -2.88 8.15 0.55
CA ASN A 186 -1.67 7.37 0.75
C ASN A 186 -1.10 6.92 -0.60
N HIS A 187 0.18 7.17 -0.81
CA HIS A 187 0.97 6.59 -1.90
C HIS A 187 2.33 6.15 -1.35
N ASN A 188 2.59 4.84 -1.36
CA ASN A 188 3.79 4.29 -0.77
C ASN A 188 5.03 4.47 -1.65
N MET A 189 6.15 4.87 -1.05
CA MET A 189 7.48 4.80 -1.65
C MET A 189 8.02 3.37 -1.69
N GLU A 190 7.63 2.54 -0.74
CA GLU A 190 7.97 1.12 -0.55
C GLU A 190 9.44 0.86 -0.21
N THR A 191 10.40 1.54 -0.83
CA THR A 191 11.83 1.39 -0.62
C THR A 191 12.61 2.64 -1.06
N VAL A 192 13.92 2.67 -0.75
CA VAL A 192 14.83 3.75 -1.12
C VAL A 192 15.14 3.76 -2.63
N GLU A 193 15.52 4.92 -3.18
CA GLU A 193 15.71 5.15 -4.62
C GLU A 193 16.62 4.11 -5.28
N ARG A 194 17.77 3.80 -4.69
CA ARG A 194 18.74 2.81 -5.22
C ARG A 194 18.12 1.44 -5.46
N LEU A 195 17.14 1.06 -4.64
CA LEU A 195 16.52 -0.27 -4.70
C LEU A 195 15.30 -0.35 -5.63
N TYR A 196 14.82 0.77 -6.21
CA TYR A 196 13.60 0.78 -7.03
C TYR A 196 13.64 -0.25 -8.17
N ARG A 197 14.72 -0.30 -8.97
CA ARG A 197 14.83 -1.26 -10.09
C ARG A 197 14.67 -2.71 -9.67
N ARG A 198 15.13 -3.05 -8.46
CA ARG A 198 15.05 -4.41 -7.93
C ARG A 198 13.71 -4.70 -7.25
N VAL A 199 13.16 -3.74 -6.54
CA VAL A 199 12.00 -3.91 -5.65
C VAL A 199 10.71 -3.58 -6.38
N ARG A 200 10.69 -2.52 -7.20
CA ARG A 200 9.54 -1.99 -7.95
C ARG A 200 9.92 -1.64 -9.39
N PRO A 201 10.24 -2.60 -10.25
CA PRO A 201 10.88 -2.36 -11.55
C PRO A 201 10.10 -1.42 -12.49
N GLN A 202 8.77 -1.37 -12.41
CA GLN A 202 7.94 -0.49 -13.23
C GLN A 202 7.63 0.86 -12.58
N ALA A 203 7.96 1.08 -11.31
CA ALA A 203 7.77 2.35 -10.63
C ALA A 203 9.02 3.24 -10.78
N LYS A 204 8.81 4.56 -10.67
CA LYS A 204 9.88 5.56 -10.71
C LYS A 204 9.86 6.38 -9.42
N TYR A 205 11.01 6.50 -8.74
CA TYR A 205 11.12 7.23 -7.48
C TYR A 205 10.64 8.68 -7.58
N PRO A 206 11.10 9.49 -8.56
CA PRO A 206 10.62 10.88 -8.70
C PRO A 206 9.12 10.96 -9.04
N GLN A 207 8.57 9.97 -9.74
CA GLN A 207 7.14 9.95 -10.07
C GLN A 207 6.29 9.75 -8.80
N SER A 208 6.71 8.85 -7.90
CA SER A 208 6.03 8.64 -6.62
C SER A 208 6.05 9.91 -5.74
N LEU A 209 7.18 10.64 -5.72
CA LEU A 209 7.26 11.93 -5.02
C LEU A 209 6.32 12.97 -5.65
N ARG A 210 6.26 13.06 -6.98
CA ARG A 210 5.33 13.96 -7.69
C ARG A 210 3.86 13.69 -7.36
N VAL A 211 3.47 12.43 -7.20
CA VAL A 211 2.10 12.07 -6.80
C VAL A 211 1.78 12.61 -5.41
N LEU A 212 2.68 12.44 -4.44
CA LEU A 212 2.52 12.96 -3.08
C LEU A 212 2.47 14.49 -3.05
N GLU A 213 3.41 15.14 -3.73
CA GLU A 213 3.46 16.60 -3.83
C GLU A 213 2.18 17.17 -4.47
N PHE A 214 1.74 16.56 -5.57
CA PHE A 214 0.51 16.98 -6.25
C PHE A 214 -0.71 16.84 -5.34
N ALA A 215 -0.84 15.74 -4.59
CA ALA A 215 -1.96 15.53 -3.69
C ALA A 215 -2.10 16.65 -2.66
N LYS A 216 -1.00 17.08 -2.06
CA LYS A 216 -0.98 18.19 -1.09
C LYS A 216 -1.22 19.55 -1.74
N LYS A 217 -0.70 19.80 -2.93
CA LYS A 217 -0.97 21.03 -3.67
C LYS A 217 -2.43 21.14 -4.11
N TYR A 218 -3.01 20.04 -4.58
CA TYR A 218 -4.38 20.00 -5.12
C TYR A 218 -5.44 20.03 -4.00
N LYS A 219 -5.24 19.28 -2.92
CA LYS A 219 -6.14 19.23 -1.75
C LYS A 219 -5.33 19.46 -0.46
N PRO A 220 -5.01 20.70 -0.08
CA PRO A 220 -4.14 21.00 1.07
C PRO A 220 -4.63 20.41 2.40
N ARG A 221 -5.96 20.23 2.54
CA ARG A 221 -6.58 19.69 3.77
C ARG A 221 -6.54 18.16 3.87
N VAL A 222 -6.30 17.43 2.75
CA VAL A 222 -6.16 15.98 2.82
C VAL A 222 -4.88 15.63 3.58
N LEU A 223 -4.94 14.65 4.46
CA LEU A 223 -3.74 14.10 5.09
C LEU A 223 -2.99 13.25 4.06
N ALA A 224 -1.77 13.64 3.73
CA ALA A 224 -0.91 12.84 2.85
C ALA A 224 -0.11 11.84 3.68
N LYS A 225 -0.04 10.61 3.19
CA LYS A 225 0.63 9.50 3.86
C LYS A 225 1.53 8.75 2.90
N SER A 226 2.65 8.25 3.41
CA SER A 226 3.52 7.37 2.64
C SER A 226 4.11 6.28 3.53
N GLY A 227 4.36 5.11 2.94
CA GLY A 227 4.96 3.97 3.62
C GLY A 227 6.20 3.45 2.92
N LEU A 228 7.09 2.87 3.72
CA LEU A 228 8.24 2.13 3.23
C LEU A 228 8.47 0.87 4.08
N MET A 229 9.17 -0.07 3.47
CA MET A 229 9.65 -1.28 4.12
C MET A 229 11.16 -1.21 4.26
N VAL A 230 11.67 -1.68 5.40
CA VAL A 230 13.10 -1.85 5.66
C VAL A 230 13.47 -3.34 5.76
N GLY A 231 14.76 -3.64 5.54
CA GLY A 231 15.27 -5.01 5.49
C GLY A 231 15.38 -5.57 4.06
N LEU A 232 15.43 -4.69 3.04
CA LEU A 232 15.65 -5.02 1.63
C LEU A 232 17.09 -4.75 1.18
N GLY A 233 17.96 -4.19 2.08
CA GLY A 233 19.37 -3.86 1.87
C GLY A 233 19.64 -2.36 1.72
N GLU A 234 18.74 -1.52 2.21
CA GLU A 234 18.93 -0.08 2.38
C GLU A 234 19.85 0.22 3.56
N THR A 235 20.49 1.39 3.55
CA THR A 235 21.20 1.93 4.71
C THR A 235 20.31 2.89 5.51
N VAL A 236 20.71 3.19 6.74
CA VAL A 236 20.00 4.17 7.60
C VAL A 236 19.97 5.55 6.93
N GLU A 237 21.07 5.96 6.33
CA GLU A 237 21.20 7.26 5.64
C GLU A 237 20.27 7.35 4.42
N GLU A 238 20.08 6.24 3.70
CA GLU A 238 19.14 6.17 2.58
C GLU A 238 17.69 6.29 3.05
N VAL A 239 17.34 5.65 4.18
CA VAL A 239 16.01 5.78 4.80
C VAL A 239 15.79 7.23 5.26
N HIS A 240 16.77 7.86 5.91
CA HIS A 240 16.69 9.27 6.31
C HIS A 240 16.53 10.20 5.10
N ARG A 241 17.23 9.94 3.99
CA ARG A 241 17.07 10.69 2.74
C ARG A 241 15.65 10.56 2.22
N LEU A 242 15.14 9.34 2.10
CA LEU A 242 13.76 9.10 1.66
C LEU A 242 12.75 9.84 2.53
N LEU A 243 12.91 9.81 3.86
CA LEU A 243 12.01 10.54 4.76
C LEU A 243 12.06 12.04 4.51
N ARG A 244 13.24 12.64 4.27
CA ARG A 244 13.36 14.06 3.89
C ARG A 244 12.66 14.34 2.55
N ASP A 245 12.90 13.53 1.53
CA ASP A 245 12.30 13.70 0.20
C ASP A 245 10.76 13.67 0.27
N VAL A 246 10.22 12.71 1.03
CA VAL A 246 8.77 12.60 1.26
C VAL A 246 8.23 13.78 2.07
N ARG A 247 8.99 14.24 3.08
CA ARG A 247 8.58 15.40 3.88
C ARG A 247 8.61 16.70 3.07
N CYS A 248 9.56 16.85 2.15
CA CYS A 248 9.61 17.98 1.19
C CYS A 248 8.36 18.03 0.29
N CYS A 249 7.69 16.90 0.05
CA CYS A 249 6.38 16.85 -0.63
C CYS A 249 5.21 17.25 0.29
N ASN A 250 5.46 17.77 1.50
CA ASN A 250 4.46 18.10 2.52
C ASN A 250 3.62 16.91 2.99
N THR A 251 4.16 15.70 2.93
CA THR A 251 3.51 14.51 3.47
C THR A 251 3.43 14.60 4.99
N ASP A 252 2.25 14.29 5.54
CA ASP A 252 1.93 14.44 6.95
C ASP A 252 2.31 13.22 7.78
N ILE A 253 2.17 12.02 7.21
CA ILE A 253 2.27 10.75 7.93
C ILE A 253 3.26 9.82 7.23
N ALA A 254 4.17 9.21 8.01
CA ALA A 254 5.05 8.16 7.53
C ALA A 254 4.79 6.83 8.25
N THR A 255 4.89 5.71 7.52
CA THR A 255 4.84 4.36 8.08
C THR A 255 6.08 3.57 7.67
N ILE A 256 6.75 2.92 8.63
CA ILE A 256 7.98 2.17 8.41
C ILE A 256 7.83 0.78 9.01
N GLY A 257 7.90 -0.26 8.19
CA GLY A 257 7.72 -1.64 8.61
C GLY A 257 8.82 -2.58 8.13
N GLN A 258 9.03 -3.71 8.83
CA GLN A 258 9.95 -4.74 8.37
C GLN A 258 9.39 -5.43 7.12
N TYR A 259 10.20 -5.56 6.08
CA TYR A 259 9.91 -6.47 4.99
C TYR A 259 9.95 -7.92 5.48
N LEU A 260 8.89 -8.65 5.24
CA LEU A 260 8.81 -10.09 5.48
C LEU A 260 8.52 -10.79 4.16
N GLN A 261 9.37 -11.72 3.76
CA GLN A 261 9.23 -12.45 2.50
C GLN A 261 7.93 -13.28 2.46
N PRO A 262 6.95 -12.94 1.60
CA PRO A 262 5.66 -13.64 1.61
C PRO A 262 5.75 -15.07 1.07
N THR A 263 6.57 -15.28 0.07
CA THR A 263 6.83 -16.59 -0.57
C THR A 263 8.30 -16.69 -0.99
N ARG A 264 8.80 -17.89 -1.20
CA ARG A 264 10.17 -18.14 -1.70
C ARG A 264 10.44 -17.53 -3.10
N ARG A 265 9.41 -17.11 -3.82
CA ARG A 265 9.52 -16.46 -5.15
C ARG A 265 9.77 -14.96 -5.05
N ASN A 266 9.47 -14.37 -3.89
CA ASN A 266 9.69 -12.96 -3.63
C ASN A 266 11.13 -12.69 -3.22
N LEU A 267 11.53 -11.41 -3.21
CA LEU A 267 12.85 -10.99 -2.76
C LEU A 267 13.17 -11.55 -1.37
N PRO A 268 14.37 -12.08 -1.15
CA PRO A 268 14.77 -12.51 0.18
C PRO A 268 14.88 -11.30 1.12
N VAL A 269 14.68 -11.52 2.40
CA VAL A 269 14.99 -10.53 3.44
C VAL A 269 16.52 -10.37 3.48
N ALA A 270 16.98 -9.14 3.35
CA ALA A 270 18.42 -8.83 3.44
C ALA A 270 18.86 -8.69 4.89
N ASP A 271 18.00 -8.11 5.74
CA ASP A 271 18.28 -7.92 7.16
C ASP A 271 16.98 -7.90 7.99
N PHE A 272 17.07 -8.33 9.24
CA PHE A 272 16.02 -8.17 10.25
C PHE A 272 16.39 -7.00 11.15
N VAL A 273 15.77 -5.85 10.87
CA VAL A 273 16.06 -4.59 11.54
C VAL A 273 15.66 -4.64 13.02
N PRO A 274 16.55 -4.31 13.96
CA PRO A 274 16.25 -4.30 15.38
C PRO A 274 15.16 -3.28 15.77
N PRO A 275 14.33 -3.55 16.80
CA PRO A 275 13.31 -2.62 17.28
C PRO A 275 13.83 -1.21 17.58
N ALA A 276 15.01 -1.08 18.18
CA ALA A 276 15.62 0.22 18.47
C ALA A 276 15.87 1.08 17.22
N THR A 277 16.15 0.46 16.07
CA THR A 277 16.32 1.19 14.80
C THR A 277 14.98 1.74 14.30
N PHE A 278 13.87 1.00 14.52
CA PHE A 278 12.54 1.54 14.22
C PHE A 278 12.20 2.74 15.11
N ASP A 279 12.57 2.72 16.38
CA ASP A 279 12.42 3.88 17.28
C ASP A 279 13.23 5.07 16.77
N ALA A 280 14.48 4.85 16.36
CA ALA A 280 15.32 5.90 15.78
C ALA A 280 14.72 6.49 14.50
N TYR A 281 14.13 5.67 13.60
CA TYR A 281 13.44 6.17 12.42
C TYR A 281 12.20 7.01 12.76
N ARG A 282 11.43 6.59 13.79
CA ARG A 282 10.28 7.36 14.28
C ARG A 282 10.73 8.73 14.76
N ASP A 283 11.71 8.76 15.64
CA ASP A 283 12.19 9.99 16.29
C ASP A 283 12.80 10.94 15.26
N TYR A 284 13.56 10.40 14.30
CA TYR A 284 14.07 11.19 13.17
C TYR A 284 12.93 11.77 12.32
N GLY A 285 11.94 10.98 11.95
CA GLY A 285 10.81 11.45 11.15
C GLY A 285 10.04 12.58 11.87
N LEU A 286 9.78 12.43 13.17
CA LEU A 286 9.14 13.48 13.96
C LEU A 286 10.01 14.75 14.01
N SER A 287 11.32 14.61 14.16
CA SER A 287 12.25 15.75 14.23
C SER A 287 12.31 16.59 12.95
N ILE A 288 12.03 15.99 11.79
CA ILE A 288 11.97 16.69 10.49
C ILE A 288 10.57 17.17 10.11
N GLY A 289 9.59 17.06 11.02
CA GLY A 289 8.29 17.69 10.93
C GLY A 289 7.16 16.85 10.34
N PHE A 290 7.24 15.50 10.32
CA PHE A 290 6.05 14.68 10.13
C PHE A 290 5.09 14.88 11.33
N ARG A 291 3.79 14.94 11.06
CA ARG A 291 2.75 15.00 12.12
C ARG A 291 2.65 13.69 12.91
N ALA A 292 2.86 12.57 12.22
CA ALA A 292 2.88 11.25 12.83
C ALA A 292 3.84 10.31 12.08
N VAL A 293 4.57 9.50 12.84
CA VAL A 293 5.44 8.44 12.30
C VAL A 293 5.16 7.15 13.04
N PHE A 294 4.69 6.15 12.29
CA PHE A 294 4.49 4.80 12.81
C PHE A 294 5.61 3.92 12.29
N SER A 295 6.45 3.46 13.19
CA SER A 295 7.65 2.70 12.87
C SER A 295 7.74 1.48 13.79
N GLY A 296 7.90 0.30 13.20
CA GLY A 296 8.00 -0.94 13.97
C GLY A 296 7.94 -2.19 13.10
N PRO A 297 8.38 -3.34 13.64
CA PRO A 297 8.51 -4.58 12.85
C PRO A 297 7.23 -5.05 12.18
N PHE A 298 6.09 -4.85 12.79
CA PHE A 298 4.78 -5.25 12.27
C PHE A 298 3.97 -4.11 11.66
N VAL A 299 4.50 -2.90 11.63
CA VAL A 299 3.83 -1.76 10.98
C VAL A 299 3.62 -2.05 9.50
N ARG A 300 2.45 -1.71 9.00
CA ARG A 300 2.04 -1.73 7.59
C ARG A 300 1.29 -0.44 7.31
N SER A 301 1.20 -0.04 6.05
CA SER A 301 0.54 1.22 5.67
C SER A 301 -0.88 1.38 6.25
N SER A 302 -1.62 0.29 6.37
CA SER A 302 -2.99 0.28 6.90
C SER A 302 -3.10 -0.26 8.33
N TYR A 303 -1.98 -0.54 9.01
CA TYR A 303 -2.01 -1.09 10.37
C TYR A 303 -2.38 0.00 11.37
N PHE A 304 -3.42 -0.24 12.18
CA PHE A 304 -4.01 0.76 13.08
C PHE A 304 -4.33 2.10 12.39
N ALA A 305 -4.88 2.04 11.17
CA ALA A 305 -5.19 3.24 10.39
C ALA A 305 -6.10 4.23 11.14
N ASP A 306 -7.01 3.73 11.98
CA ASP A 306 -7.85 4.51 12.90
C ASP A 306 -7.01 5.37 13.87
N LYS A 307 -6.05 4.77 14.57
CA LYS A 307 -5.16 5.48 15.50
C LYS A 307 -4.22 6.45 14.78
N VAL A 308 -3.78 6.08 13.57
CA VAL A 308 -2.92 6.92 12.73
C VAL A 308 -3.62 8.24 12.39
N SER A 309 -4.88 8.17 11.99
CA SER A 309 -5.65 9.36 11.65
C SER A 309 -5.96 10.24 12.86
N GLU A 310 -6.28 9.64 14.01
CA GLU A 310 -6.53 10.36 15.26
C GLU A 310 -5.30 11.14 15.73
N GLN A 311 -4.13 10.50 15.70
CA GLN A 311 -2.88 11.14 16.14
C GLN A 311 -2.49 12.31 15.23
N ALA A 312 -2.63 12.15 13.91
CA ALA A 312 -2.31 13.21 12.95
C ALA A 312 -3.27 14.39 13.04
N SER A 313 -4.54 14.18 13.39
CA SER A 313 -5.54 15.24 13.53
C SER A 313 -5.35 16.08 14.81
N ARG A 314 -4.87 15.49 15.89
CA ARG A 314 -4.65 16.21 17.18
C ARG A 314 -3.57 17.31 17.12
N VAL A 315 -2.69 17.26 16.12
CA VAL A 315 -1.63 18.27 15.93
C VAL A 315 -2.19 19.57 15.37
N ASP A 316 -3.38 19.58 14.76
CA ASP A 316 -4.04 20.79 14.25
C ASP A 316 -4.75 21.59 15.36
N ASP A 317 -5.02 20.99 16.53
CA ASP A 317 -5.74 21.61 17.66
C ASP A 317 -4.81 22.22 18.71
N GLN A 318 -3.50 22.23 18.50
CA GLN A 318 -2.48 22.86 19.35
C GLN A 318 -1.77 24.02 18.63
#